data_aff2d659d77691552bcc0e611909b2ad
#
_entry.id   aff2d659d77691552bcc0e611909b2ad
#
_cell.length_a   1.000
_cell.length_b   1.000
_cell.length_c   1.000
_cell.angle_alpha   90.00
_cell.angle_beta   90.00
_cell.angle_gamma   90.00
#
_symmetry.space_group_name_H-M   'P 1'
#
loop_
_entity.id
_entity.type
_entity.pdbx_description
1 polymer ?
#
loop_
_entity_poly.entity_id
_entity_poly.type
_entity_poly.pdbx_seq_one_letter_code
_entity_poly.pdbx_strand_id
1 'polypeptide(L)'
;MLLQALVDKLRAGVDIPNYPQFRDMNQMFLKLLRGVIRRGDAYISYGVTARPKVSIPEVEVIKRNLSLIQDEAEIDYLRMKLCVTGPYTLSLQFSYRDGSLMEELAAALSRILEASIFKVRRGETALLAVDEPTFGLVDDPLLDRGSEARESLLKSWEKIFSTASSKGLETIIHLHDTSDLLYLEVEHLDIVESHVDDPLYSDDRIIGSVLKAGKRVKASISRSDFDALIAQRLNIPAGSEEVPSRVGEVWSEIRRGRLRAVDFLEDVELMERRLRLIVERFGAENVPYAGPECGLKGFPDYDSALEVLRRVSEAASK
;
A
#
# COMPACT_ATOMS: atom_id res chain seq x y z
N MET A 1 -13.29 6.22 -16.33
CA MET A 1 -12.93 5.19 -15.33
C MET A 1 -11.92 5.70 -14.29
N LEU A 2 -10.69 6.14 -14.63
CA LEU A 2 -9.68 6.55 -13.62
C LEU A 2 -10.16 7.72 -12.76
N LEU A 3 -10.60 8.83 -13.37
CA LEU A 3 -11.08 10.02 -12.64
C LEU A 3 -12.33 9.68 -11.82
N GLN A 4 -13.25 8.92 -12.39
CA GLN A 4 -14.45 8.48 -11.66
C GLN A 4 -14.08 7.69 -10.40
N ALA A 5 -13.17 6.73 -10.50
CA ALA A 5 -12.75 5.96 -9.34
C ALA A 5 -12.06 6.82 -8.25
N LEU A 6 -11.36 7.89 -8.63
CA LEU A 6 -10.82 8.84 -7.65
C LEU A 6 -11.93 9.66 -7.00
N VAL A 7 -12.87 10.17 -7.79
CA VAL A 7 -14.05 10.91 -7.29
C VAL A 7 -14.87 10.03 -6.34
N ASP A 8 -15.10 8.76 -6.70
CA ASP A 8 -15.87 7.83 -5.87
C ASP A 8 -15.20 7.54 -4.53
N LYS A 9 -13.86 7.46 -4.49
CA LYS A 9 -13.11 7.36 -3.22
C LYS A 9 -13.30 8.60 -2.34
N LEU A 10 -13.23 9.79 -2.94
CA LEU A 10 -13.45 11.06 -2.22
C LEU A 10 -14.88 11.13 -1.68
N ARG A 11 -15.88 10.80 -2.50
CA ARG A 11 -17.30 10.70 -2.09
C ARG A 11 -17.56 9.63 -1.03
N ALA A 12 -16.74 8.59 -0.98
CA ALA A 12 -16.76 7.59 0.08
C ALA A 12 -16.13 8.08 1.39
N GLY A 13 -15.63 9.32 1.45
CA GLY A 13 -15.06 9.96 2.63
C GLY A 13 -13.56 9.72 2.83
N VAL A 14 -12.82 9.32 1.78
CA VAL A 14 -11.36 9.17 1.87
C VAL A 14 -10.68 10.52 1.72
N ASP A 15 -10.06 11.04 2.78
CA ASP A 15 -9.40 12.36 2.80
C ASP A 15 -8.16 12.44 1.91
N ILE A 16 -7.35 11.36 1.89
CA ILE A 16 -6.10 11.30 1.11
C ILE A 16 -6.09 10.01 0.29
N PRO A 17 -6.87 9.96 -0.82
CA PRO A 17 -6.93 8.76 -1.65
C PRO A 17 -5.60 8.52 -2.37
N ASN A 18 -5.23 7.23 -2.52
CA ASN A 18 -4.24 6.86 -3.50
C ASN A 18 -4.82 7.00 -4.91
N TYR A 19 -3.97 7.34 -5.90
CA TYR A 19 -4.41 7.28 -7.30
C TYR A 19 -4.91 5.88 -7.65
N PRO A 20 -5.99 5.72 -8.45
CA PRO A 20 -6.52 4.41 -8.78
C PRO A 20 -5.53 3.56 -9.58
N GLN A 21 -5.24 2.35 -9.10
CA GLN A 21 -4.29 1.41 -9.68
C GLN A 21 -5.06 0.19 -10.24
N PHE A 22 -5.36 0.20 -11.54
CA PHE A 22 -6.08 -0.90 -12.21
C PHE A 22 -5.13 -1.91 -12.87
N ARG A 23 -3.85 -1.58 -12.97
CA ARG A 23 -2.82 -2.43 -13.54
C ARG A 23 -2.12 -3.24 -12.44
N ASP A 24 -1.41 -4.28 -12.85
CA ASP A 24 -0.50 -4.98 -11.97
C ASP A 24 0.58 -4.02 -11.43
N MET A 25 0.78 -4.03 -10.10
CA MET A 25 1.65 -3.07 -9.43
C MET A 25 3.12 -3.16 -9.88
N ASN A 26 3.62 -4.37 -10.16
CA ASN A 26 4.99 -4.55 -10.62
C ASN A 26 5.14 -4.07 -12.08
N GLN A 27 4.19 -4.47 -12.94
CA GLN A 27 4.18 -4.10 -14.36
C GLN A 27 4.01 -2.59 -14.58
N MET A 28 3.33 -1.89 -13.67
CA MET A 28 3.22 -0.43 -13.74
C MET A 28 4.60 0.22 -13.75
N PHE A 29 5.48 -0.19 -12.84
CA PHE A 29 6.80 0.41 -12.69
C PHE A 29 7.82 -0.17 -13.67
N LEU A 30 7.85 -1.49 -13.88
CA LEU A 30 8.77 -2.12 -14.84
C LEU A 30 8.65 -1.53 -16.25
N LYS A 31 7.46 -1.14 -16.70
CA LYS A 31 7.24 -0.48 -18.01
C LYS A 31 7.81 0.93 -18.08
N LEU A 32 8.09 1.59 -16.95
CA LEU A 32 8.69 2.92 -16.88
C LEU A 32 10.22 2.88 -16.88
N LEU A 33 10.81 1.68 -16.83
CA LEU A 33 12.24 1.46 -16.78
C LEU A 33 12.87 1.25 -18.16
N ARG A 34 14.18 1.50 -18.24
CA ARG A 34 15.10 1.09 -19.31
C ARG A 34 16.12 0.11 -18.76
N GLY A 35 16.83 -0.59 -19.63
CA GLY A 35 17.82 -1.59 -19.24
C GLY A 35 17.18 -2.86 -18.68
N VAL A 36 15.90 -3.09 -18.98
CA VAL A 36 15.12 -4.25 -18.51
C VAL A 36 14.54 -4.98 -19.72
N ILE A 37 14.81 -6.28 -19.82
CA ILE A 37 14.29 -7.14 -20.89
C ILE A 37 13.54 -8.32 -20.25
N ARG A 38 12.30 -8.56 -20.69
CA ARG A 38 11.53 -9.73 -20.27
C ARG A 38 12.01 -10.97 -21.01
N ARG A 39 12.28 -12.05 -20.28
CA ARG A 39 12.55 -13.38 -20.82
C ARG A 39 11.71 -14.43 -20.11
N GLY A 40 10.73 -14.98 -20.81
CA GLY A 40 9.74 -15.88 -20.19
C GLY A 40 8.95 -15.15 -19.11
N ASP A 41 8.97 -15.69 -17.90
CA ASP A 41 8.23 -15.14 -16.75
C ASP A 41 9.05 -14.16 -15.90
N ALA A 42 10.35 -14.00 -16.19
CA ALA A 42 11.24 -13.13 -15.43
C ALA A 42 11.85 -12.02 -16.30
N TYR A 43 12.55 -11.09 -15.64
CA TYR A 43 13.29 -9.99 -16.27
C TYR A 43 14.79 -10.19 -16.10
N ILE A 44 15.57 -9.60 -17.03
CA ILE A 44 17.03 -9.48 -16.96
C ILE A 44 17.36 -7.98 -17.00
N SER A 45 18.27 -7.55 -16.14
CA SER A 45 18.78 -6.19 -16.10
C SER A 45 20.07 -6.03 -16.92
N TYR A 46 20.21 -4.86 -17.53
CA TYR A 46 21.41 -4.39 -18.22
C TYR A 46 21.73 -2.94 -17.80
N GLY A 47 21.67 -2.68 -16.48
CA GLY A 47 21.74 -1.34 -15.91
C GLY A 47 20.37 -0.65 -15.93
N VAL A 48 19.65 -0.76 -14.82
CA VAL A 48 18.27 -0.24 -14.69
C VAL A 48 18.28 1.26 -14.51
N THR A 49 17.52 1.96 -15.36
CA THR A 49 17.30 3.41 -15.24
C THR A 49 15.87 3.77 -15.56
N ALA A 50 15.39 4.91 -15.06
CA ALA A 50 14.11 5.46 -15.48
C ALA A 50 14.13 5.92 -16.94
N ARG A 51 13.01 5.79 -17.65
CA ARG A 51 12.86 6.41 -18.98
C ARG A 51 12.97 7.93 -18.89
N PRO A 52 13.49 8.63 -19.90
CA PRO A 52 13.55 10.10 -19.87
C PRO A 52 12.16 10.72 -19.73
N LYS A 53 12.06 11.75 -18.88
CA LYS A 53 10.82 12.52 -18.65
C LYS A 53 9.60 11.65 -18.31
N VAL A 54 9.83 10.52 -17.64
CA VAL A 54 8.77 9.60 -17.25
C VAL A 54 8.20 10.00 -15.90
N SER A 55 6.88 10.04 -15.81
CA SER A 55 6.10 10.14 -14.57
C SER A 55 5.08 9.01 -14.51
N ILE A 56 4.39 8.85 -13.40
CA ILE A 56 3.28 7.90 -13.26
C ILE A 56 2.12 8.42 -14.11
N PRO A 57 1.69 7.69 -15.16
CA PRO A 57 0.70 8.20 -16.12
C PRO A 57 -0.65 8.56 -15.48
N GLU A 58 -1.07 7.78 -14.47
CA GLU A 58 -2.30 8.01 -13.72
C GLU A 58 -2.27 9.36 -12.99
N VAL A 59 -1.13 9.70 -12.40
CA VAL A 59 -0.92 10.97 -11.68
C VAL A 59 -0.98 12.16 -12.64
N GLU A 60 -0.40 12.02 -13.84
CA GLU A 60 -0.47 13.06 -14.87
C GLU A 60 -1.91 13.32 -15.35
N VAL A 61 -2.71 12.25 -15.49
CA VAL A 61 -4.12 12.40 -15.83
C VAL A 61 -4.88 13.13 -14.71
N ILE A 62 -4.65 12.78 -13.45
CA ILE A 62 -5.27 13.45 -12.29
C ILE A 62 -4.89 14.92 -12.26
N LYS A 63 -3.58 15.22 -12.35
CA LYS A 63 -3.05 16.60 -12.31
C LYS A 63 -3.65 17.52 -13.38
N ARG A 64 -3.92 16.99 -14.57
CA ARG A 64 -4.55 17.73 -15.67
C ARG A 64 -6.05 17.96 -15.49
N ASN A 65 -6.70 17.19 -14.62
CA ASN A 65 -8.14 17.20 -14.43
C ASN A 65 -8.57 17.63 -13.01
N LEU A 66 -7.71 18.33 -12.26
CA LEU A 66 -8.00 18.73 -10.87
C LEU A 66 -9.29 19.51 -10.71
N SER A 67 -9.61 20.43 -11.65
CA SER A 67 -10.88 21.19 -11.61
C SER A 67 -12.09 20.26 -11.67
N LEU A 68 -12.09 19.34 -12.64
CA LEU A 68 -13.17 18.37 -12.81
C LEU A 68 -13.34 17.50 -11.55
N ILE A 69 -12.21 17.05 -10.97
CA ILE A 69 -12.23 16.21 -9.75
C ILE A 69 -12.82 17.01 -8.59
N GLN A 70 -12.44 18.28 -8.41
CA GLN A 70 -12.97 19.14 -7.35
C GLN A 70 -14.46 19.37 -7.51
N ASP A 71 -14.90 19.73 -8.73
CA ASP A 71 -16.30 19.98 -9.04
C ASP A 71 -17.16 18.73 -8.80
N GLU A 72 -16.69 17.56 -9.26
CA GLU A 72 -17.40 16.28 -9.11
C GLU A 72 -17.38 15.75 -7.65
N ALA A 73 -16.27 15.89 -6.94
CA ALA A 73 -16.15 15.40 -5.57
C ALA A 73 -16.60 16.40 -4.50
N GLU A 74 -16.96 17.64 -4.90
CA GLU A 74 -17.35 18.75 -4.01
C GLU A 74 -16.27 19.06 -2.96
N ILE A 75 -14.98 19.12 -3.39
CA ILE A 75 -13.85 19.44 -2.53
C ILE A 75 -13.12 20.71 -3.02
N ASP A 76 -12.56 21.48 -2.09
CA ASP A 76 -11.78 22.66 -2.41
C ASP A 76 -10.34 22.36 -2.82
N TYR A 77 -9.75 21.30 -2.26
CA TYR A 77 -8.35 20.94 -2.45
C TYR A 77 -8.11 19.44 -2.41
N LEU A 78 -7.45 18.90 -3.42
CA LEU A 78 -7.10 17.49 -3.47
C LEU A 78 -5.76 17.23 -2.76
N ARG A 79 -5.76 16.39 -1.72
CA ARG A 79 -4.56 15.74 -1.19
C ARG A 79 -4.53 14.30 -1.64
N MET A 80 -3.41 13.83 -2.13
CA MET A 80 -3.32 12.50 -2.74
C MET A 80 -2.09 11.73 -2.25
N LYS A 81 -2.24 10.42 -2.09
CA LYS A 81 -1.15 9.48 -1.80
C LYS A 81 -0.58 8.90 -3.10
N LEU A 82 0.74 8.96 -3.26
CA LEU A 82 1.47 8.14 -4.23
C LEU A 82 1.75 6.77 -3.62
N CYS A 83 1.55 5.70 -4.40
CA CYS A 83 1.97 4.35 -4.05
C CYS A 83 2.95 3.85 -5.10
N VAL A 84 4.06 3.29 -4.69
CA VAL A 84 5.06 2.68 -5.58
C VAL A 84 5.46 1.32 -5.05
N THR A 85 5.63 0.34 -5.95
CA THR A 85 6.22 -0.94 -5.56
C THR A 85 7.68 -0.72 -5.20
N GLY A 86 8.08 -1.22 -4.06
CA GLY A 86 9.42 -1.05 -3.54
C GLY A 86 10.50 -1.86 -4.27
N PRO A 87 11.78 -1.51 -4.09
CA PRO A 87 12.89 -2.09 -4.82
C PRO A 87 13.08 -3.58 -4.52
N TYR A 88 12.81 -4.04 -3.30
CA TYR A 88 12.91 -5.47 -2.98
C TYR A 88 11.85 -6.27 -3.74
N THR A 89 10.58 -5.89 -3.62
CA THR A 89 9.47 -6.56 -4.32
C THR A 89 9.65 -6.54 -5.84
N LEU A 90 10.11 -5.42 -6.42
CA LEU A 90 10.43 -5.36 -7.84
C LEU A 90 11.60 -6.26 -8.22
N SER A 91 12.63 -6.38 -7.37
CA SER A 91 13.79 -7.23 -7.64
C SER A 91 13.42 -8.70 -7.81
N LEU A 92 12.36 -9.16 -7.13
CA LEU A 92 11.85 -10.54 -7.24
C LEU A 92 11.33 -10.89 -8.65
N GLN A 93 11.12 -9.89 -9.50
CA GLN A 93 10.74 -10.11 -10.90
C GLN A 93 11.93 -10.45 -11.80
N PHE A 94 13.17 -10.39 -11.28
CA PHE A 94 14.40 -10.58 -12.05
C PHE A 94 15.01 -11.96 -11.81
N SER A 95 15.58 -12.55 -12.89
CA SER A 95 16.26 -13.86 -12.82
C SER A 95 17.54 -13.80 -11.98
N TYR A 96 18.20 -12.66 -11.95
CA TYR A 96 19.41 -12.41 -11.17
C TYR A 96 19.17 -11.20 -10.28
N ARG A 97 19.43 -11.39 -9.00
CA ARG A 97 19.16 -10.41 -7.94
C ARG A 97 20.41 -10.25 -7.08
N ASP A 98 20.72 -9.00 -6.78
CA ASP A 98 21.74 -8.60 -5.83
C ASP A 98 21.42 -7.22 -5.25
N GLY A 99 22.27 -6.72 -4.38
CA GLY A 99 22.11 -5.38 -3.79
C GLY A 99 22.19 -4.26 -4.84
N SER A 100 23.04 -4.42 -5.86
CA SER A 100 23.19 -3.43 -6.92
C SER A 100 21.90 -3.22 -7.72
N LEU A 101 21.19 -4.31 -8.03
CA LEU A 101 19.88 -4.23 -8.70
C LEU A 101 18.87 -3.44 -7.87
N MET A 102 18.83 -3.65 -6.54
CA MET A 102 17.92 -2.92 -5.66
C MET A 102 18.25 -1.42 -5.63
N GLU A 103 19.53 -1.05 -5.59
CA GLU A 103 19.97 0.35 -5.65
C GLU A 103 19.64 1.01 -7.01
N GLU A 104 19.83 0.31 -8.12
CA GLU A 104 19.44 0.78 -9.45
C GLU A 104 17.94 1.00 -9.57
N LEU A 105 17.13 0.06 -9.08
CA LEU A 105 15.67 0.18 -9.02
C LEU A 105 15.25 1.39 -8.18
N ALA A 106 15.85 1.57 -7.01
CA ALA A 106 15.56 2.70 -6.13
C ALA A 106 15.91 4.05 -6.79
N ALA A 107 17.06 4.13 -7.45
CA ALA A 107 17.45 5.33 -8.19
C ALA A 107 16.48 5.65 -9.34
N ALA A 108 16.01 4.63 -10.05
CA ALA A 108 15.02 4.80 -11.11
C ALA A 108 13.64 5.21 -10.57
N LEU A 109 13.18 4.58 -9.50
CA LEU A 109 11.93 4.94 -8.81
C LEU A 109 11.97 6.36 -8.28
N SER A 110 13.08 6.79 -7.66
CA SER A 110 13.25 8.15 -7.17
C SER A 110 13.07 9.19 -8.29
N ARG A 111 13.61 8.93 -9.48
CA ARG A 111 13.42 9.81 -10.65
C ARG A 111 11.97 9.84 -11.14
N ILE A 112 11.28 8.69 -11.12
CA ILE A 112 9.87 8.61 -11.48
C ILE A 112 9.02 9.40 -10.48
N LEU A 113 9.33 9.29 -9.19
CA LEU A 113 8.69 10.03 -8.11
C LEU A 113 8.90 11.54 -8.25
N GLU A 114 10.14 11.99 -8.44
CA GLU A 114 10.44 13.43 -8.65
C GLU A 114 9.60 14.04 -9.77
N ALA A 115 9.37 13.29 -10.86
CA ALA A 115 8.56 13.74 -11.98
C ALA A 115 7.05 13.65 -11.71
N SER A 116 6.62 12.81 -10.76
CA SER A 116 5.20 12.57 -10.45
C SER A 116 4.69 13.44 -9.30
N ILE A 117 5.55 13.82 -8.36
CA ILE A 117 5.18 14.69 -7.24
C ILE A 117 4.77 16.07 -7.76
N PHE A 118 3.65 16.57 -7.27
CA PHE A 118 3.20 17.93 -7.61
C PHE A 118 2.59 18.65 -6.40
N LYS A 119 2.70 19.98 -6.43
CA LYS A 119 1.98 20.89 -5.55
C LYS A 119 1.54 22.08 -6.37
N VAL A 120 0.23 22.24 -6.51
CA VAL A 120 -0.39 23.33 -7.30
C VAL A 120 -1.58 23.90 -6.55
N ARG A 121 -2.15 25.00 -7.05
CA ARG A 121 -3.26 25.71 -6.37
C ARG A 121 -4.46 24.82 -6.02
N ARG A 122 -4.71 23.74 -6.76
CA ARG A 122 -5.91 22.90 -6.62
C ARG A 122 -5.63 21.53 -5.97
N GLY A 123 -4.38 21.20 -5.69
CA GLY A 123 -4.05 19.92 -5.04
C GLY A 123 -2.57 19.64 -4.99
N GLU A 124 -2.24 18.63 -4.23
CA GLU A 124 -0.87 18.15 -4.04
C GLU A 124 -0.80 16.63 -3.85
N THR A 125 0.40 16.10 -4.09
CA THR A 125 0.81 14.83 -3.51
C THR A 125 1.27 15.09 -2.08
N ALA A 126 0.59 14.49 -1.10
CA ALA A 126 0.83 14.72 0.32
C ALA A 126 1.62 13.56 0.97
N LEU A 127 1.42 12.34 0.47
CA LEU A 127 1.99 11.12 1.02
C LEU A 127 2.68 10.30 -0.06
N LEU A 128 3.77 9.60 0.29
CA LEU A 128 4.34 8.50 -0.46
C LEU A 128 4.22 7.22 0.33
N ALA A 129 3.64 6.16 -0.25
CA ALA A 129 3.74 4.80 0.25
C ALA A 129 4.65 3.96 -0.66
N VAL A 130 5.60 3.26 -0.05
CA VAL A 130 6.42 2.23 -0.70
C VAL A 130 5.88 0.87 -0.29
N ASP A 131 5.40 0.11 -1.27
CA ASP A 131 4.75 -1.18 -1.05
C ASP A 131 5.78 -2.32 -1.18
N GLU A 132 6.10 -2.98 -0.08
CA GLU A 132 7.02 -4.12 0.01
C GLU A 132 6.31 -5.37 0.58
N PRO A 133 5.25 -5.85 -0.08
CA PRO A 133 4.41 -6.93 0.46
C PRO A 133 5.15 -8.26 0.63
N THR A 134 6.29 -8.44 0.00
CA THR A 134 7.07 -9.69 0.04
C THR A 134 8.20 -9.67 1.06
N PHE A 135 8.56 -8.50 1.59
CA PHE A 135 9.57 -8.37 2.63
C PHE A 135 9.09 -9.04 3.93
N GLY A 136 9.93 -9.87 4.51
CA GLY A 136 9.62 -10.63 5.73
C GLY A 136 8.81 -11.92 5.51
N LEU A 137 8.10 -12.07 4.37
CA LEU A 137 7.30 -13.26 4.08
C LEU A 137 8.10 -14.44 3.49
N VAL A 138 9.24 -14.14 2.90
CA VAL A 138 10.09 -15.14 2.24
C VAL A 138 11.43 -15.17 2.95
N ASP A 139 11.90 -16.38 3.29
CA ASP A 139 13.27 -16.58 3.74
C ASP A 139 14.22 -16.37 2.55
N ASP A 140 14.85 -15.21 2.48
CA ASP A 140 15.71 -14.78 1.39
C ASP A 140 17.14 -14.60 1.89
N PRO A 141 18.07 -15.52 1.54
CA PRO A 141 19.46 -15.43 1.97
C PRO A 141 20.18 -14.13 1.60
N LEU A 142 19.68 -13.41 0.57
CA LEU A 142 20.21 -12.08 0.24
C LEU A 142 19.97 -11.07 1.36
N LEU A 143 18.96 -11.29 2.20
CA LEU A 143 18.60 -10.38 3.30
C LEU A 143 19.07 -10.87 4.67
N ASP A 144 19.92 -11.88 4.73
CA ASP A 144 20.53 -12.33 6.00
C ASP A 144 21.22 -11.17 6.72
N ARG A 145 21.20 -11.20 8.05
CA ARG A 145 21.82 -10.16 8.87
C ARG A 145 23.32 -10.05 8.56
N GLY A 146 23.75 -8.84 8.21
CA GLY A 146 25.14 -8.54 7.85
C GLY A 146 25.47 -8.80 6.38
N SER A 147 24.50 -9.17 5.53
CA SER A 147 24.73 -9.27 4.10
C SER A 147 24.82 -7.89 3.44
N GLU A 148 25.63 -7.77 2.37
CA GLU A 148 25.73 -6.54 1.58
C GLU A 148 24.40 -6.17 0.93
N ALA A 149 23.60 -7.16 0.50
CA ALA A 149 22.32 -6.90 -0.13
C ALA A 149 21.28 -6.33 0.84
N ARG A 150 21.33 -6.71 2.13
CA ARG A 150 20.49 -6.11 3.17
C ARG A 150 20.84 -4.64 3.39
N GLU A 151 22.13 -4.29 3.42
CA GLU A 151 22.57 -2.89 3.49
C GLU A 151 22.19 -2.09 2.25
N SER A 152 22.27 -2.70 1.07
CA SER A 152 21.81 -2.10 -0.20
C SER A 152 20.30 -1.86 -0.20
N LEU A 153 19.51 -2.77 0.39
CA LEU A 153 18.07 -2.55 0.54
C LEU A 153 17.77 -1.35 1.45
N LEU A 154 18.46 -1.24 2.58
CA LEU A 154 18.33 -0.10 3.49
C LEU A 154 18.65 1.22 2.76
N LYS A 155 19.77 1.28 2.03
CA LYS A 155 20.13 2.44 1.20
C LYS A 155 19.10 2.73 0.11
N SER A 156 18.51 1.69 -0.46
CA SER A 156 17.47 1.79 -1.49
C SER A 156 16.21 2.45 -0.95
N TRP A 157 15.72 2.02 0.20
CA TRP A 157 14.57 2.64 0.88
C TRP A 157 14.89 4.08 1.27
N GLU A 158 16.04 4.31 1.91
CA GLU A 158 16.47 5.65 2.29
C GLU A 158 16.49 6.60 1.09
N LYS A 159 17.00 6.15 -0.07
CA LYS A 159 17.03 6.93 -1.31
C LYS A 159 15.64 7.35 -1.78
N ILE A 160 14.67 6.46 -1.71
CA ILE A 160 13.29 6.74 -2.13
C ILE A 160 12.60 7.68 -1.14
N PHE A 161 12.72 7.40 0.15
CA PHE A 161 12.07 8.19 1.19
C PHE A 161 12.67 9.58 1.33
N SER A 162 14.00 9.73 1.29
CA SER A 162 14.64 11.04 1.30
C SER A 162 14.25 11.89 0.09
N THR A 163 14.04 11.26 -1.08
CA THR A 163 13.53 11.95 -2.28
C THR A 163 12.13 12.54 -2.03
N ALA A 164 11.23 11.79 -1.42
CA ALA A 164 9.87 12.26 -1.12
C ALA A 164 9.86 13.29 0.02
N SER A 165 10.59 13.03 1.11
CA SER A 165 10.72 13.93 2.26
C SER A 165 11.30 15.30 1.84
N SER A 166 12.31 15.33 0.94
CA SER A 166 12.87 16.58 0.40
C SER A 166 11.85 17.43 -0.37
N LYS A 167 10.72 16.85 -0.78
CA LYS A 167 9.59 17.51 -1.44
C LYS A 167 8.45 17.81 -0.49
N GLY A 168 8.62 17.52 0.80
CA GLY A 168 7.62 17.77 1.85
C GLY A 168 6.51 16.75 1.94
N LEU A 169 6.69 15.54 1.40
CA LEU A 169 5.75 14.44 1.59
C LEU A 169 6.07 13.69 2.89
N GLU A 170 5.03 13.27 3.59
CA GLU A 170 5.17 12.21 4.60
C GLU A 170 5.34 10.87 3.92
N THR A 171 6.13 9.99 4.51
CA THR A 171 6.56 8.72 3.92
C THR A 171 6.01 7.54 4.69
N ILE A 172 5.55 6.54 3.96
CA ILE A 172 4.93 5.32 4.50
C ILE A 172 5.61 4.11 3.87
N ILE A 173 5.93 3.09 4.68
CA ILE A 173 6.23 1.75 4.18
C ILE A 173 5.04 0.84 4.47
N HIS A 174 4.59 0.12 3.44
CA HIS A 174 3.55 -0.89 3.54
C HIS A 174 4.17 -2.29 3.49
N LEU A 175 3.98 -3.05 4.55
CA LEU A 175 4.51 -4.41 4.73
C LEU A 175 3.37 -5.39 4.98
N HIS A 176 3.61 -6.67 4.72
CA HIS A 176 2.69 -7.75 5.11
C HIS A 176 3.20 -8.54 6.32
N ASP A 177 4.46 -8.33 6.69
CA ASP A 177 5.10 -8.88 7.89
C ASP A 177 6.10 -7.86 8.43
N THR A 178 5.97 -7.49 9.70
CA THR A 178 6.83 -6.50 10.36
C THR A 178 7.83 -7.12 11.34
N SER A 179 7.98 -8.44 11.34
CA SER A 179 8.86 -9.16 12.28
C SER A 179 10.34 -8.83 12.10
N ASP A 180 10.77 -8.56 10.87
CA ASP A 180 12.09 -8.02 10.58
C ASP A 180 12.07 -6.48 10.66
N LEU A 181 12.80 -5.92 11.62
CA LEU A 181 12.77 -4.50 11.95
C LEU A 181 13.73 -3.62 11.11
N LEU A 182 14.26 -4.11 9.98
CA LEU A 182 15.18 -3.35 9.12
C LEU A 182 14.62 -1.97 8.74
N TYR A 183 13.33 -1.89 8.46
CA TYR A 183 12.66 -0.64 8.06
C TYR A 183 12.76 0.47 9.13
N LEU A 184 12.97 0.13 10.40
CA LEU A 184 13.14 1.13 11.47
C LEU A 184 14.47 1.89 11.38
N GLU A 185 15.45 1.36 10.67
CA GLU A 185 16.76 1.99 10.46
C GLU A 185 16.73 3.07 9.37
N VAL A 186 15.62 3.17 8.61
CA VAL A 186 15.46 4.18 7.55
C VAL A 186 15.16 5.55 8.17
N GLU A 187 16.05 6.53 7.97
CA GLU A 187 15.96 7.85 8.58
C GLU A 187 14.69 8.61 8.10
N HIS A 188 14.49 8.68 6.79
CA HIS A 188 13.40 9.44 6.17
C HIS A 188 12.09 8.65 6.03
N LEU A 189 11.91 7.56 6.75
CA LEU A 189 10.62 6.89 6.91
C LEU A 189 9.87 7.51 8.09
N ASP A 190 8.63 7.93 7.90
CA ASP A 190 7.80 8.53 8.96
C ASP A 190 6.82 7.51 9.56
N ILE A 191 6.20 6.66 8.73
CA ILE A 191 5.03 5.88 9.09
C ILE A 191 5.19 4.43 8.61
N VAL A 192 4.80 3.49 9.46
CA VAL A 192 4.72 2.06 9.12
C VAL A 192 3.26 1.63 9.03
N GLU A 193 2.93 0.84 8.03
CA GLU A 193 1.60 0.19 7.94
C GLU A 193 1.74 -1.29 7.59
N SER A 194 0.83 -2.12 8.10
CA SER A 194 0.76 -3.54 7.80
C SER A 194 -0.68 -4.06 7.85
N HIS A 195 -0.86 -5.38 7.76
CA HIS A 195 -2.17 -6.01 7.81
C HIS A 195 -2.78 -5.98 9.22
N VAL A 196 -4.10 -6.15 9.31
CA VAL A 196 -4.88 -6.05 10.57
C VAL A 196 -4.35 -6.96 11.67
N ASP A 197 -3.93 -8.18 11.34
CA ASP A 197 -3.45 -9.17 12.32
C ASP A 197 -1.93 -9.18 12.47
N ASP A 198 -1.23 -8.25 11.84
CA ASP A 198 0.22 -8.18 11.92
C ASP A 198 0.69 -7.87 13.34
N PRO A 199 1.82 -8.46 13.79
CA PRO A 199 2.44 -8.16 15.07
C PRO A 199 2.71 -6.66 15.32
N LEU A 200 2.79 -5.83 14.28
CA LEU A 200 2.89 -4.37 14.40
C LEU A 200 1.89 -3.80 15.40
N TYR A 201 0.64 -4.31 15.38
CA TYR A 201 -0.44 -3.76 16.21
C TYR A 201 -0.65 -4.50 17.53
N SER A 202 0.04 -5.61 17.77
CA SER A 202 -0.22 -6.51 18.92
C SER A 202 0.99 -6.91 19.75
N ASP A 203 2.20 -6.93 19.19
CA ASP A 203 3.44 -7.31 19.90
C ASP A 203 4.06 -6.09 20.56
N ASP A 204 4.13 -6.08 21.91
CA ASP A 204 4.68 -4.96 22.69
C ASP A 204 6.13 -4.65 22.37
N ARG A 205 6.94 -5.65 21.96
CA ARG A 205 8.33 -5.46 21.56
C ARG A 205 8.43 -4.67 20.27
N ILE A 206 7.58 -5.01 19.28
CA ILE A 206 7.56 -4.31 17.99
C ILE A 206 7.04 -2.89 18.20
N ILE A 207 5.93 -2.72 18.92
CA ILE A 207 5.36 -1.42 19.28
C ILE A 207 6.41 -0.53 19.96
N GLY A 208 7.09 -1.07 20.98
CA GLY A 208 8.17 -0.34 21.68
C GLY A 208 9.34 0.02 20.76
N SER A 209 9.68 -0.82 19.80
CA SER A 209 10.75 -0.56 18.83
C SER A 209 10.36 0.54 17.84
N VAL A 210 9.12 0.53 17.34
CA VAL A 210 8.57 1.57 16.43
C VAL A 210 8.57 2.94 17.13
N LEU A 211 8.03 3.00 18.35
CA LEU A 211 8.00 4.25 19.15
C LEU A 211 9.41 4.76 19.49
N LYS A 212 10.32 3.85 19.88
CA LYS A 212 11.71 4.19 20.16
C LYS A 212 12.45 4.74 18.93
N ALA A 213 12.11 4.24 17.74
CA ALA A 213 12.66 4.74 16.49
C ALA A 213 12.02 6.07 16.05
N GLY A 214 11.06 6.62 16.80
CA GLY A 214 10.33 7.85 16.47
C GLY A 214 9.41 7.71 15.27
N LYS A 215 9.04 6.48 14.91
CA LYS A 215 8.11 6.21 13.79
C LYS A 215 6.67 6.21 14.29
N ARG A 216 5.76 6.58 13.40
CA ARG A 216 4.31 6.55 13.61
C ARG A 216 3.70 5.35 12.86
N VAL A 217 2.43 5.07 13.07
CA VAL A 217 1.73 3.99 12.36
C VAL A 217 0.48 4.50 11.66
N LYS A 218 0.18 3.94 10.50
CA LYS A 218 -1.16 4.01 9.95
C LYS A 218 -1.97 2.84 10.50
N ALA A 219 -3.10 3.10 11.13
CA ALA A 219 -3.99 2.07 11.62
C ALA A 219 -4.68 1.32 10.46
N SER A 220 -4.40 0.04 10.32
CA SER A 220 -5.16 -0.85 9.44
C SER A 220 -6.37 -1.37 10.19
N ILE A 221 -7.58 -0.90 9.84
CA ILE A 221 -8.80 -1.17 10.60
C ILE A 221 -9.79 -2.08 9.88
N SER A 222 -9.59 -2.32 8.58
CA SER A 222 -10.44 -3.18 7.76
C SER A 222 -9.61 -4.18 6.98
N ARG A 223 -10.06 -5.43 6.94
CA ARG A 223 -9.50 -6.47 6.07
C ARG A 223 -9.81 -6.19 4.61
N SER A 224 -8.88 -6.56 3.74
CA SER A 224 -9.00 -6.48 2.29
C SER A 224 -8.94 -7.84 1.59
N ASP A 225 -8.62 -8.90 2.33
CA ASP A 225 -8.72 -10.28 1.84
C ASP A 225 -10.18 -10.76 1.91
N PHE A 226 -10.85 -10.82 0.75
CA PHE A 226 -12.26 -11.17 0.68
C PHE A 226 -12.53 -12.65 1.02
N ASP A 227 -11.57 -13.54 0.79
CA ASP A 227 -11.68 -14.95 1.21
C ASP A 227 -11.64 -15.08 2.73
N ALA A 228 -10.79 -14.31 3.38
CA ALA A 228 -10.73 -14.23 4.84
C ALA A 228 -12.03 -13.65 5.43
N LEU A 229 -12.62 -12.62 4.79
CA LEU A 229 -13.93 -12.07 5.18
C LEU A 229 -15.04 -13.11 5.10
N ILE A 230 -15.08 -13.90 4.02
CA ILE A 230 -16.05 -15.00 3.89
C ILE A 230 -15.84 -16.03 5.00
N ALA A 231 -14.62 -16.50 5.22
CA ALA A 231 -14.29 -17.49 6.24
C ALA A 231 -14.69 -17.00 7.63
N GLN A 232 -14.40 -15.75 7.96
CA GLN A 232 -14.80 -15.10 9.20
C GLN A 232 -16.34 -15.06 9.37
N ARG A 233 -17.06 -14.65 8.32
CA ARG A 233 -18.53 -14.57 8.35
C ARG A 233 -19.21 -15.92 8.53
N LEU A 234 -18.60 -16.98 7.98
CA LEU A 234 -19.06 -18.36 8.11
C LEU A 234 -18.60 -19.02 9.42
N ASN A 235 -17.83 -18.34 10.26
CA ASN A 235 -17.21 -18.88 11.47
C ASN A 235 -16.38 -20.15 11.22
N ILE A 236 -15.68 -20.21 10.09
CA ILE A 236 -14.80 -21.32 9.75
C ILE A 236 -13.42 -21.06 10.40
N PRO A 237 -12.88 -22.02 11.21
CA PRO A 237 -11.57 -21.83 11.81
C PRO A 237 -10.47 -21.64 10.76
N ALA A 238 -9.53 -20.75 11.04
CA ALA A 238 -8.38 -20.54 10.17
C ALA A 238 -7.58 -21.86 10.02
N GLY A 239 -7.18 -22.18 8.78
CA GLY A 239 -6.45 -23.43 8.49
C GLY A 239 -7.33 -24.68 8.37
N SER A 240 -8.67 -24.56 8.47
CA SER A 240 -9.58 -25.69 8.22
C SER A 240 -9.53 -26.11 6.74
N GLU A 241 -9.53 -27.42 6.47
CA GLU A 241 -9.61 -27.97 5.12
C GLU A 241 -10.92 -27.61 4.39
N GLU A 242 -11.95 -27.21 5.12
CA GLU A 242 -13.24 -26.78 4.54
C GLU A 242 -13.20 -25.37 3.94
N VAL A 243 -12.23 -24.51 4.33
CA VAL A 243 -12.16 -23.11 3.91
C VAL A 243 -12.24 -22.95 2.38
N PRO A 244 -11.40 -23.62 1.57
CA PRO A 244 -11.41 -23.42 0.11
C PRO A 244 -12.75 -23.79 -0.53
N SER A 245 -13.38 -24.88 -0.07
CA SER A 245 -14.67 -25.35 -0.61
C SER A 245 -15.79 -24.37 -0.28
N ARG A 246 -15.90 -23.99 0.99
CA ARG A 246 -16.97 -23.11 1.48
C ARG A 246 -16.85 -21.69 0.91
N VAL A 247 -15.62 -21.18 0.84
CA VAL A 247 -15.32 -19.89 0.20
C VAL A 247 -15.70 -19.95 -1.28
N GLY A 248 -15.33 -21.03 -1.99
CA GLY A 248 -15.68 -21.23 -3.40
C GLY A 248 -17.21 -21.29 -3.66
N GLU A 249 -17.97 -21.90 -2.74
CA GLU A 249 -19.44 -21.89 -2.77
C GLU A 249 -19.99 -20.46 -2.70
N VAL A 250 -19.54 -19.67 -1.73
CA VAL A 250 -19.96 -18.26 -1.57
C VAL A 250 -19.64 -17.45 -2.81
N TRP A 251 -18.42 -17.56 -3.35
CA TRP A 251 -18.06 -16.91 -4.60
C TRP A 251 -18.98 -17.26 -5.76
N SER A 252 -19.39 -18.55 -5.84
CA SER A 252 -20.33 -19.00 -6.85
C SER A 252 -21.71 -18.35 -6.68
N GLU A 253 -22.19 -18.25 -5.43
CA GLU A 253 -23.50 -17.65 -5.13
C GLU A 253 -23.49 -16.11 -5.36
N ILE A 254 -22.39 -15.42 -5.03
CA ILE A 254 -22.22 -13.99 -5.36
C ILE A 254 -22.24 -13.79 -6.89
N ARG A 255 -21.48 -14.58 -7.65
CA ARG A 255 -21.46 -14.50 -9.12
C ARG A 255 -22.82 -14.77 -9.75
N ARG A 256 -23.67 -15.57 -9.11
CA ARG A 256 -25.05 -15.85 -9.54
C ARG A 256 -26.06 -14.80 -9.06
N GLY A 257 -25.63 -13.78 -8.32
CA GLY A 257 -26.49 -12.74 -7.75
C GLY A 257 -27.43 -13.22 -6.65
N ARG A 258 -27.13 -14.37 -6.00
CA ARG A 258 -27.92 -14.91 -4.89
C ARG A 258 -27.45 -14.44 -3.52
N LEU A 259 -26.18 -14.04 -3.43
CA LEU A 259 -25.60 -13.38 -2.25
C LEU A 259 -24.99 -12.04 -2.67
N ARG A 260 -25.03 -11.07 -1.79
CA ARG A 260 -24.40 -9.76 -2.00
C ARG A 260 -23.03 -9.74 -1.31
N ALA A 261 -22.01 -9.25 -2.00
CA ALA A 261 -20.66 -9.13 -1.46
C ALA A 261 -20.61 -8.26 -0.19
N VAL A 262 -21.43 -7.21 -0.14
CA VAL A 262 -21.48 -6.28 1.02
C VAL A 262 -21.92 -6.95 2.32
N ASP A 263 -22.59 -8.09 2.28
CA ASP A 263 -23.05 -8.83 3.48
C ASP A 263 -21.88 -9.56 4.19
N PHE A 264 -20.71 -9.65 3.55
CA PHE A 264 -19.49 -10.26 4.09
C PHE A 264 -18.50 -9.22 4.64
N LEU A 265 -18.75 -7.94 4.45
CA LEU A 265 -17.87 -6.88 4.92
C LEU A 265 -17.93 -6.76 6.45
N GLU A 266 -16.82 -6.39 7.04
CA GLU A 266 -16.72 -6.10 8.48
C GLU A 266 -17.60 -4.90 8.87
N ASP A 267 -18.14 -4.96 10.08
CA ASP A 267 -19.00 -3.90 10.63
C ASP A 267 -18.14 -2.70 11.11
N VAL A 268 -18.73 -1.51 11.07
CA VAL A 268 -18.10 -0.25 11.51
C VAL A 268 -17.61 -0.35 12.95
N GLU A 269 -18.38 -0.95 13.84
CA GLU A 269 -18.07 -1.13 15.26
C GLU A 269 -16.81 -1.99 15.47
N LEU A 270 -16.55 -2.96 14.60
CA LEU A 270 -15.30 -3.74 14.63
C LEU A 270 -14.10 -2.88 14.24
N MET A 271 -14.25 -2.08 13.19
CA MET A 271 -13.21 -1.15 12.72
C MET A 271 -12.89 -0.09 13.80
N GLU A 272 -13.91 0.48 14.44
CA GLU A 272 -13.74 1.42 15.58
C GLU A 272 -12.99 0.78 16.75
N ARG A 273 -13.33 -0.46 17.12
CA ARG A 273 -12.61 -1.17 18.19
C ARG A 273 -11.13 -1.35 17.84
N ARG A 274 -10.81 -1.74 16.59
CA ARG A 274 -9.42 -1.87 16.15
C ARG A 274 -8.69 -0.53 16.23
N LEU A 275 -9.29 0.54 15.70
CA LEU A 275 -8.71 1.87 15.77
C LEU A 275 -8.42 2.29 17.20
N ARG A 276 -9.39 2.12 18.09
CA ARG A 276 -9.26 2.45 19.53
C ARG A 276 -8.11 1.67 20.18
N LEU A 277 -8.01 0.36 19.95
CA LEU A 277 -6.94 -0.46 20.49
C LEU A 277 -5.56 -0.03 19.98
N ILE A 278 -5.43 0.33 18.69
CA ILE A 278 -4.18 0.82 18.12
C ILE A 278 -3.82 2.18 18.74
N VAL A 279 -4.77 3.09 18.86
CA VAL A 279 -4.57 4.41 19.50
C VAL A 279 -4.20 4.26 20.99
N GLU A 280 -4.81 3.33 21.72
CA GLU A 280 -4.46 3.05 23.13
C GLU A 280 -3.01 2.56 23.28
N ARG A 281 -2.49 1.80 22.31
CA ARG A 281 -1.13 1.25 22.33
C ARG A 281 -0.06 2.23 21.89
N PHE A 282 -0.33 3.01 20.86
CA PHE A 282 0.66 3.90 20.25
C PHE A 282 0.56 5.34 20.74
N GLY A 283 -0.57 5.77 21.32
CA GLY A 283 -0.91 7.18 21.53
C GLY A 283 -1.51 7.82 20.26
N ALA A 284 -2.49 8.70 20.42
CA ALA A 284 -3.20 9.33 19.30
C ALA A 284 -2.26 10.12 18.37
N GLU A 285 -1.22 10.75 18.94
CA GLU A 285 -0.21 11.51 18.19
C GLU A 285 0.63 10.65 17.24
N ASN A 286 0.71 9.35 17.51
CA ASN A 286 1.47 8.39 16.70
C ASN A 286 0.60 7.59 15.71
N VAL A 287 -0.71 7.90 15.61
CA VAL A 287 -1.66 7.26 14.68
C VAL A 287 -2.32 8.33 13.79
N PRO A 288 -1.57 8.95 12.86
CA PRO A 288 -2.09 10.06 12.08
C PRO A 288 -3.12 9.65 11.02
N TYR A 289 -3.16 8.37 10.66
CA TYR A 289 -4.03 7.86 9.59
C TYR A 289 -4.65 6.51 9.95
N ALA A 290 -5.87 6.29 9.43
CA ALA A 290 -6.54 5.00 9.42
C ALA A 290 -6.96 4.62 8.00
N GLY A 291 -7.09 3.32 7.73
CA GLY A 291 -7.50 2.86 6.41
C GLY A 291 -7.68 1.34 6.33
N PRO A 292 -8.05 0.83 5.15
CA PRO A 292 -7.99 -0.61 4.90
C PRO A 292 -6.53 -1.08 4.93
N GLU A 293 -6.34 -2.36 5.26
CA GLU A 293 -4.99 -2.95 5.36
C GLU A 293 -4.24 -3.02 4.03
N CYS A 294 -4.94 -3.15 2.91
CA CYS A 294 -4.35 -3.29 1.59
C CYS A 294 -5.30 -2.77 0.49
N GLY A 295 -4.92 -2.95 -0.79
CA GLY A 295 -5.75 -2.64 -1.94
C GLY A 295 -6.98 -3.53 -2.07
N LEU A 296 -8.07 -3.00 -2.63
CA LEU A 296 -9.38 -3.67 -2.73
C LEU A 296 -9.60 -4.42 -4.05
N LYS A 297 -8.53 -4.76 -4.77
CA LYS A 297 -8.62 -5.46 -6.08
C LYS A 297 -9.24 -6.86 -5.97
N GLY A 298 -9.12 -7.51 -4.81
CA GLY A 298 -9.67 -8.84 -4.55
C GLY A 298 -11.17 -8.88 -4.30
N PHE A 299 -11.85 -7.72 -4.24
CA PHE A 299 -13.28 -7.66 -4.01
C PHE A 299 -14.09 -8.09 -5.23
N PRO A 300 -15.26 -8.74 -5.03
CA PRO A 300 -16.07 -9.29 -6.13
C PRO A 300 -16.62 -8.23 -7.09
N ASP A 301 -16.93 -7.06 -6.57
CA ASP A 301 -17.52 -5.95 -7.30
C ASP A 301 -17.06 -4.59 -6.79
N TYR A 302 -17.32 -3.58 -7.59
CA TYR A 302 -16.91 -2.21 -7.30
C TYR A 302 -17.66 -1.59 -6.12
N ASP A 303 -18.94 -1.95 -5.96
CA ASP A 303 -19.79 -1.38 -4.92
C ASP A 303 -19.36 -1.86 -3.53
N SER A 304 -19.01 -3.13 -3.38
CA SER A 304 -18.48 -3.66 -2.12
C SER A 304 -17.12 -3.04 -1.76
N ALA A 305 -16.26 -2.79 -2.75
CA ALA A 305 -14.99 -2.11 -2.52
C ALA A 305 -15.20 -0.65 -2.04
N LEU A 306 -16.16 0.08 -2.63
CA LEU A 306 -16.51 1.43 -2.17
C LEU A 306 -17.16 1.42 -0.78
N GLU A 307 -18.00 0.44 -0.50
CA GLU A 307 -18.64 0.31 0.80
C GLU A 307 -17.63 0.10 1.94
N VAL A 308 -16.55 -0.66 1.70
CA VAL A 308 -15.44 -0.75 2.67
C VAL A 308 -14.87 0.62 2.98
N LEU A 309 -14.62 1.44 1.95
CA LEU A 309 -14.07 2.79 2.15
C LEU A 309 -15.01 3.69 2.94
N ARG A 310 -16.34 3.60 2.72
CA ARG A 310 -17.34 4.35 3.50
C ARG A 310 -17.32 3.93 4.96
N ARG A 311 -17.32 2.62 5.24
CA ARG A 311 -17.28 2.09 6.61
C ARG A 311 -16.00 2.48 7.33
N VAL A 312 -14.84 2.42 6.64
CA VAL A 312 -13.55 2.87 7.18
C VAL A 312 -13.59 4.36 7.51
N SER A 313 -14.12 5.20 6.60
CA SER A 313 -14.26 6.64 6.85
C SER A 313 -15.20 6.93 8.02
N GLU A 314 -16.34 6.23 8.10
CA GLU A 314 -17.26 6.35 9.23
C GLU A 314 -16.59 5.97 10.57
N ALA A 315 -15.87 4.86 10.61
CA ALA A 315 -15.16 4.41 11.81
C ALA A 315 -14.04 5.35 12.24
N ALA A 316 -13.35 5.99 11.29
CA ALA A 316 -12.27 6.93 11.57
C ALA A 316 -12.75 8.34 11.98
N SER A 317 -14.03 8.65 11.76
CA SER A 317 -14.61 9.97 12.06
C SER A 317 -15.20 10.09 13.47
N LYS A 318 -15.30 8.98 14.21
CA LYS A 318 -15.84 8.91 15.58
C LYS A 318 -14.73 8.94 16.63
#